data_af59f3f152efc84c1042f5bf07dd4916
#
_entry.id   af59f3f152efc84c1042f5bf07dd4916
#
_cell.length_a   1.000
_cell.length_b   1.000
_cell.length_c   1.000
_cell.angle_alpha   90.00
_cell.angle_beta   90.00
_cell.angle_gamma   90.00
#
_symmetry.space_group_name_H-M   'P 1'
#
loop_
_entity.id
_entity.type
_entity.pdbx_description
1 polymer ?
#
loop_
_entity_poly.entity_id
_entity_poly.type
_entity_poly.pdbx_seq_one_letter_code
_entity_poly.pdbx_strand_id
1 'polypeptide(L)'
;HLVAAIAILVGMIFDMLDGKLARLTNSTGQFGIEYDSLSDVVSFGVAPGVLIYSYALSGQGMFGVAVMFAYVAMGAVRLARFNATVSTSDSKYFTGLAIPAAAGVIASLVIFDLHITQMGSEVKPLLILVITFALAFLMVSTIKYRSFKDMKFRRGDHFTYLVWGILALMLIVAWPQAMLFVTFTGYAVSGPIA
;
A
#
# COMPACT_ATOMS: atom_id res chain seq x y z
N HIS A 1 18.25 -1.71 2.25
CA HIS A 1 16.86 -2.01 1.88
C HIS A 1 15.93 -2.01 3.09
N LEU A 2 16.31 -2.65 4.23
CA LEU A 2 15.47 -2.71 5.44
C LEU A 2 15.08 -1.31 5.95
N VAL A 3 16.06 -0.41 6.11
CA VAL A 3 15.79 0.96 6.56
C VAL A 3 14.85 1.71 5.61
N ALA A 4 15.01 1.55 4.30
CA ALA A 4 14.13 2.16 3.32
C ALA A 4 12.69 1.61 3.40
N ALA A 5 12.53 0.29 3.57
CA ALA A 5 11.22 -0.32 3.75
C ALA A 5 10.53 0.18 5.02
N ILE A 6 11.25 0.27 6.13
CA ILE A 6 10.72 0.84 7.40
C ILE A 6 10.36 2.32 7.22
N ALA A 7 11.21 3.11 6.54
CA ALA A 7 10.95 4.52 6.30
C ALA A 7 9.67 4.75 5.48
N ILE A 8 9.39 3.89 4.48
CA ILE A 8 8.12 3.95 3.72
C ILE A 8 6.92 3.68 4.65
N LEU A 9 6.98 2.66 5.51
CA LEU A 9 5.90 2.36 6.46
C LEU A 9 5.69 3.47 7.49
N VAL A 10 6.76 4.06 7.97
CA VAL A 10 6.70 5.22 8.88
C VAL A 10 6.11 6.43 8.15
N GLY A 11 6.51 6.68 6.89
CA GLY A 11 5.95 7.72 6.04
C GLY A 11 4.43 7.58 5.88
N MET A 12 3.90 6.34 5.70
CA MET A 12 2.45 6.10 5.66
C MET A 12 1.73 6.53 6.95
N ILE A 13 2.37 6.35 8.10
CA ILE A 13 1.77 6.77 9.38
C ILE A 13 1.71 8.30 9.45
N PHE A 14 2.77 8.99 9.05
CA PHE A 14 2.79 10.45 9.02
C PHE A 14 1.80 11.04 8.04
N ASP A 15 1.70 10.48 6.84
CA ASP A 15 0.71 10.86 5.83
C ASP A 15 -0.73 10.70 6.34
N MET A 16 -1.03 9.61 7.02
CA MET A 16 -2.34 9.43 7.64
C MET A 16 -2.62 10.45 8.76
N LEU A 17 -1.58 10.87 9.48
CA LEU A 17 -1.70 11.82 10.60
C LEU A 17 -1.88 13.24 10.07
N ASP A 18 -1.09 13.69 9.09
CA ASP A 18 -1.19 15.05 8.53
C ASP A 18 -2.50 15.27 7.77
N GLY A 19 -2.99 14.27 7.01
CA GLY A 19 -4.32 14.33 6.40
C GLY A 19 -5.47 14.39 7.44
N LYS A 20 -5.31 13.78 8.62
CA LYS A 20 -6.27 13.95 9.73
C LYS A 20 -6.16 15.34 10.36
N LEU A 21 -4.95 15.81 10.58
CA LEU A 21 -4.68 17.11 11.20
C LEU A 21 -5.20 18.26 10.33
N ALA A 22 -4.94 18.23 9.02
CA ALA A 22 -5.44 19.22 8.07
C ALA A 22 -6.98 19.33 8.09
N ARG A 23 -7.67 18.20 8.20
CA ARG A 23 -9.15 18.17 8.34
C ARG A 23 -9.64 18.72 9.68
N LEU A 24 -8.96 18.42 10.78
CA LEU A 24 -9.32 18.89 12.11
C LEU A 24 -9.09 20.42 12.27
N THR A 25 -8.06 20.95 11.60
CA THR A 25 -7.70 22.37 11.66
C THR A 25 -8.40 23.22 10.61
N ASN A 26 -9.25 22.60 9.74
CA ASN A 26 -9.89 23.26 8.60
C ASN A 26 -8.89 24.00 7.67
N SER A 27 -7.65 23.52 7.59
CA SER A 27 -6.57 24.10 6.78
C SER A 27 -6.44 23.44 5.39
N THR A 28 -7.52 22.84 4.88
CA THR A 28 -7.57 22.18 3.57
C THR A 28 -7.72 23.22 2.46
N GLY A 29 -6.60 23.76 1.97
CA GLY A 29 -6.58 24.59 0.76
C GLY A 29 -6.30 23.74 -0.49
N GLN A 30 -6.65 24.27 -1.68
CA GLN A 30 -6.40 23.55 -2.95
C GLN A 30 -4.91 23.24 -3.15
N PHE A 31 -4.03 24.18 -2.82
CA PHE A 31 -2.59 23.98 -2.86
C PHE A 31 -2.14 22.80 -1.98
N GLY A 32 -2.71 22.66 -0.77
CA GLY A 32 -2.40 21.55 0.14
C GLY A 32 -2.78 20.19 -0.46
N ILE A 33 -3.94 20.09 -1.11
CA ILE A 33 -4.41 18.86 -1.75
C ILE A 33 -3.49 18.45 -2.91
N GLU A 34 -3.08 19.41 -3.74
CA GLU A 34 -2.17 19.13 -4.86
C GLU A 34 -0.76 18.77 -4.38
N TYR A 35 -0.28 19.45 -3.35
CA TYR A 35 1.03 19.17 -2.74
C TYR A 35 1.07 17.80 -2.08
N ASP A 36 0.03 17.42 -1.35
CA ASP A 36 -0.18 16.10 -0.76
C ASP A 36 -0.11 14.99 -1.83
N SER A 37 -0.82 15.20 -2.93
CA SER A 37 -0.80 14.28 -4.07
C SER A 37 0.60 14.12 -4.70
N LEU A 38 1.39 15.19 -4.80
CA LEU A 38 2.77 15.10 -5.27
C LEU A 38 3.67 14.37 -4.27
N SER A 39 3.49 14.64 -2.99
CA SER A 39 4.19 13.96 -1.90
C SER A 39 3.90 12.46 -1.89
N ASP A 40 2.62 12.07 -2.10
CA ASP A 40 2.18 10.69 -2.22
C ASP A 40 2.87 9.95 -3.37
N VAL A 41 2.97 10.58 -4.56
CA VAL A 41 3.66 9.99 -5.71
C VAL A 41 5.13 9.73 -5.39
N VAL A 42 5.80 10.64 -4.69
CA VAL A 42 7.21 10.48 -4.31
C VAL A 42 7.35 9.40 -3.23
N SER A 43 6.57 9.49 -2.16
CA SER A 43 6.71 8.62 -0.97
C SER A 43 6.22 7.19 -1.21
N PHE A 44 5.12 7.02 -1.98
CA PHE A 44 4.45 5.74 -2.19
C PHE A 44 4.50 5.23 -3.63
N GLY A 45 5.00 6.05 -4.57
CA GLY A 45 5.30 5.64 -5.94
C GLY A 45 6.81 5.47 -6.14
N VAL A 46 7.56 6.57 -6.09
CA VAL A 46 8.99 6.57 -6.44
C VAL A 46 9.81 5.78 -5.41
N ALA A 47 9.66 6.04 -4.12
CA ALA A 47 10.47 5.40 -3.09
C ALA A 47 10.31 3.87 -3.07
N PRO A 48 9.09 3.26 -3.09
CA PRO A 48 8.95 1.82 -3.21
C PRO A 48 9.42 1.27 -4.56
N GLY A 49 9.22 2.02 -5.66
CA GLY A 49 9.74 1.65 -6.97
C GLY A 49 11.25 1.52 -6.99
N VAL A 50 11.98 2.50 -6.45
CA VAL A 50 13.44 2.47 -6.32
C VAL A 50 13.89 1.38 -5.35
N LEU A 51 13.16 1.19 -4.23
CA LEU A 51 13.46 0.13 -3.28
C LEU A 51 13.42 -1.25 -3.96
N ILE A 52 12.33 -1.56 -4.68
CA ILE A 52 12.17 -2.87 -5.30
C ILE A 52 13.15 -3.08 -6.44
N TYR A 53 13.46 -2.03 -7.21
CA TYR A 53 14.47 -2.08 -8.26
C TYR A 53 15.83 -2.42 -7.68
N SER A 54 16.29 -1.67 -6.68
CA SER A 54 17.58 -1.89 -6.04
C SER A 54 17.67 -3.22 -5.27
N TYR A 55 16.53 -3.71 -4.77
CA TYR A 55 16.46 -4.94 -3.98
C TYR A 55 16.54 -6.21 -4.84
N ALA A 56 15.86 -6.23 -5.99
CA ALA A 56 15.71 -7.46 -6.76
C ALA A 56 15.74 -7.29 -8.29
N LEU A 57 15.40 -6.13 -8.83
CA LEU A 57 15.22 -5.97 -10.28
C LEU A 57 16.44 -5.37 -11.00
N SER A 58 17.48 -4.95 -10.29
CA SER A 58 18.68 -4.35 -10.89
C SER A 58 19.40 -5.29 -11.86
N GLY A 59 19.37 -6.60 -11.60
CA GLY A 59 19.94 -7.62 -12.48
C GLY A 59 19.14 -7.91 -13.75
N GLN A 60 17.89 -7.39 -13.87
CA GLN A 60 17.00 -7.61 -15.02
C GLN A 60 17.18 -6.54 -16.13
N GLY A 61 18.21 -5.70 -16.04
CA GLY A 61 18.53 -4.68 -17.04
C GLY A 61 17.34 -3.75 -17.32
N MET A 62 17.10 -3.46 -18.60
CA MET A 62 16.04 -2.54 -19.03
C MET A 62 14.64 -2.98 -18.60
N PHE A 63 14.42 -4.28 -18.47
CA PHE A 63 13.11 -4.81 -18.08
C PHE A 63 12.77 -4.47 -16.62
N GLY A 64 13.75 -4.55 -15.72
CA GLY A 64 13.57 -4.12 -14.33
C GLY A 64 13.26 -2.63 -14.20
N VAL A 65 13.93 -1.79 -14.99
CA VAL A 65 13.63 -0.35 -15.07
C VAL A 65 12.22 -0.09 -15.58
N ALA A 66 11.79 -0.81 -16.63
CA ALA A 66 10.45 -0.66 -17.20
C ALA A 66 9.34 -1.01 -16.18
N VAL A 67 9.53 -2.07 -15.41
CA VAL A 67 8.56 -2.47 -14.36
C VAL A 67 8.52 -1.46 -13.22
N MET A 68 9.67 -0.97 -12.76
CA MET A 68 9.75 0.11 -11.77
C MET A 68 9.02 1.36 -12.28
N PHE A 69 9.30 1.78 -13.51
CA PHE A 69 8.67 2.95 -14.10
C PHE A 69 7.15 2.76 -14.26
N ALA A 70 6.71 1.57 -14.69
CA ALA A 70 5.28 1.25 -14.78
C ALA A 70 4.58 1.38 -13.43
N TYR A 71 5.19 0.89 -12.35
CA TYR A 71 4.64 1.03 -11.00
C TYR A 71 4.45 2.50 -10.61
N VAL A 72 5.47 3.33 -10.81
CA VAL A 72 5.41 4.77 -10.50
C VAL A 72 4.37 5.48 -11.36
N ALA A 73 4.37 5.24 -12.67
CA ALA A 73 3.44 5.86 -13.61
C ALA A 73 1.97 5.49 -13.31
N MET A 74 1.70 4.21 -13.05
CA MET A 74 0.35 3.74 -12.71
C MET A 74 -0.12 4.28 -11.36
N GLY A 75 0.79 4.46 -10.39
CA GLY A 75 0.49 5.13 -9.13
C GLY A 75 0.08 6.59 -9.35
N ALA A 76 0.84 7.33 -10.15
CA ALA A 76 0.53 8.73 -10.49
C ALA A 76 -0.80 8.86 -11.25
N VAL A 77 -1.04 8.00 -12.26
CA VAL A 77 -2.31 7.97 -13.02
C VAL A 77 -3.50 7.66 -12.10
N ARG A 78 -3.34 6.71 -11.18
CA ARG A 78 -4.37 6.39 -10.20
C ARG A 78 -4.71 7.59 -9.34
N LEU A 79 -3.72 8.33 -8.86
CA LEU A 79 -3.92 9.49 -7.99
C LEU A 79 -4.58 10.64 -8.74
N ALA A 80 -4.14 10.91 -9.98
CA ALA A 80 -4.77 11.89 -10.86
C ALA A 80 -6.25 11.55 -11.12
N ARG A 81 -6.56 10.26 -11.40
CA ARG A 81 -7.96 9.82 -11.57
C ARG A 81 -8.78 10.01 -10.29
N PHE A 82 -8.21 9.69 -9.14
CA PHE A 82 -8.88 9.88 -7.85
C PHE A 82 -9.22 11.35 -7.62
N ASN A 83 -8.26 12.26 -7.79
CA ASN A 83 -8.49 13.71 -7.62
C ASN A 83 -9.55 14.25 -8.58
N ALA A 84 -9.58 13.78 -9.83
CA ALA A 84 -10.58 14.17 -10.81
C ALA A 84 -11.99 13.68 -10.49
N THR A 85 -12.14 12.57 -9.75
CA THR A 85 -13.44 11.94 -9.49
C THR A 85 -13.99 12.19 -8.09
N VAL A 86 -13.21 12.73 -7.16
CA VAL A 86 -13.63 13.00 -5.77
C VAL A 86 -14.87 13.88 -5.68
N SER A 87 -15.05 14.84 -6.60
CA SER A 87 -16.20 15.75 -6.62
C SER A 87 -17.52 15.12 -7.08
N THR A 88 -17.48 13.93 -7.71
CA THR A 88 -18.64 13.32 -8.40
C THR A 88 -19.03 11.94 -7.90
N SER A 89 -18.22 11.28 -7.05
CA SER A 89 -18.47 9.89 -6.67
C SER A 89 -19.05 9.72 -5.27
N ASP A 90 -20.04 8.82 -5.17
CA ASP A 90 -20.54 8.29 -3.89
C ASP A 90 -19.39 7.65 -3.10
N SER A 91 -19.17 8.13 -1.88
CA SER A 91 -18.05 7.85 -0.96
C SER A 91 -17.91 6.39 -0.47
N LYS A 92 -18.65 5.42 -1.01
CA LYS A 92 -18.70 4.05 -0.48
C LYS A 92 -17.63 3.10 -1.02
N TYR A 93 -17.10 3.34 -2.22
CA TYR A 93 -16.14 2.45 -2.87
C TYR A 93 -14.99 3.24 -3.47
N PHE A 94 -13.77 2.79 -3.22
CA PHE A 94 -12.60 3.30 -3.91
C PHE A 94 -12.32 2.45 -5.14
N THR A 95 -12.14 3.08 -6.29
CA THR A 95 -11.80 2.40 -7.54
C THR A 95 -10.29 2.25 -7.66
N GLY A 96 -9.81 1.02 -7.75
CA GLY A 96 -8.40 0.67 -7.81
C GLY A 96 -7.70 0.64 -6.44
N LEU A 97 -6.57 -0.07 -6.37
CA LEU A 97 -5.77 -0.18 -5.15
C LEU A 97 -5.17 1.17 -4.75
N ALA A 98 -5.24 1.54 -3.48
CA ALA A 98 -4.64 2.77 -2.97
C ALA A 98 -3.10 2.73 -3.10
N ILE A 99 -2.47 3.87 -3.51
CA ILE A 99 -1.01 3.94 -3.69
C ILE A 99 -0.25 3.65 -2.38
N PRO A 100 -0.67 4.12 -1.19
CA PRO A 100 -0.04 3.71 0.06
C PRO A 100 -0.17 2.20 0.35
N ALA A 101 -1.30 1.58 -0.02
CA ALA A 101 -1.47 0.14 0.18
C ALA A 101 -0.53 -0.67 -0.70
N ALA A 102 -0.34 -0.28 -1.97
CA ALA A 102 0.65 -0.91 -2.86
C ALA A 102 2.08 -0.73 -2.32
N ALA A 103 2.43 0.46 -1.84
CA ALA A 103 3.71 0.74 -1.17
C ALA A 103 3.91 -0.14 0.08
N GLY A 104 2.84 -0.33 0.87
CA GLY A 104 2.84 -1.20 2.04
C GLY A 104 3.09 -2.66 1.69
N VAL A 105 2.52 -3.18 0.59
CA VAL A 105 2.84 -4.53 0.09
C VAL A 105 4.32 -4.66 -0.25
N ILE A 106 4.88 -3.72 -1.00
CA ILE A 106 6.30 -3.73 -1.38
C ILE A 106 7.21 -3.67 -0.14
N ALA A 107 6.98 -2.70 0.75
CA ALA A 107 7.80 -2.53 1.94
C ALA A 107 7.73 -3.75 2.87
N SER A 108 6.53 -4.28 3.12
CA SER A 108 6.35 -5.47 3.96
C SER A 108 6.91 -6.73 3.32
N LEU A 109 6.84 -6.88 1.98
CA LEU A 109 7.46 -7.97 1.24
C LEU A 109 8.98 -7.98 1.43
N VAL A 110 9.63 -6.83 1.31
CA VAL A 110 11.09 -6.71 1.50
C VAL A 110 11.47 -7.07 2.94
N ILE A 111 10.71 -6.60 3.94
CA ILE A 111 10.96 -6.93 5.34
C ILE A 111 10.76 -8.43 5.60
N PHE A 112 9.69 -9.00 5.05
CA PHE A 112 9.38 -10.42 5.19
C PHE A 112 10.45 -11.31 4.56
N ASP A 113 10.89 -10.98 3.35
CA ASP A 113 11.94 -11.75 2.67
C ASP A 113 13.28 -11.66 3.40
N LEU A 114 13.67 -10.49 3.90
CA LEU A 114 14.92 -10.31 4.63
C LEU A 114 14.99 -11.11 5.94
N HIS A 115 13.85 -11.30 6.62
CA HIS A 115 13.84 -11.92 7.96
C HIS A 115 13.37 -13.37 7.97
N ILE A 116 12.51 -13.78 7.04
CA ILE A 116 11.83 -15.07 7.11
C ILE A 116 12.17 -15.96 5.91
N THR A 117 11.90 -15.47 4.69
CA THR A 117 11.94 -16.33 3.50
C THR A 117 13.33 -16.46 2.92
N GLN A 118 14.12 -15.40 2.92
CA GLN A 118 15.47 -15.33 2.32
C GLN A 118 15.52 -16.00 0.94
N MET A 119 14.59 -15.60 0.06
CA MET A 119 14.43 -16.16 -1.27
C MET A 119 15.74 -16.16 -2.05
N GLY A 120 16.02 -17.28 -2.72
CA GLY A 120 17.21 -17.44 -3.54
C GLY A 120 17.25 -16.45 -4.73
N SER A 121 18.45 -16.20 -5.24
CA SER A 121 18.72 -15.26 -6.33
C SER A 121 18.00 -15.58 -7.64
N GLU A 122 17.61 -16.82 -7.85
CA GLU A 122 16.92 -17.26 -9.07
C GLU A 122 15.43 -16.93 -9.06
N VAL A 123 14.76 -17.18 -7.92
CA VAL A 123 13.30 -17.05 -7.80
C VAL A 123 12.87 -15.62 -7.45
N LYS A 124 13.68 -14.95 -6.63
CA LYS A 124 13.38 -13.61 -6.10
C LYS A 124 13.04 -12.58 -7.19
N PRO A 125 13.86 -12.38 -8.25
CA PRO A 125 13.60 -11.34 -9.23
C PRO A 125 12.29 -11.55 -9.99
N LEU A 126 12.00 -12.79 -10.39
CA LEU A 126 10.81 -13.14 -11.14
C LEU A 126 9.54 -12.93 -10.31
N LEU A 127 9.53 -13.42 -9.06
CA LEU A 127 8.38 -13.28 -8.18
C LEU A 127 8.10 -11.80 -7.87
N ILE A 128 9.13 -11.03 -7.56
CA ILE A 128 9.01 -9.62 -7.26
C ILE A 128 8.55 -8.83 -8.49
N LEU A 129 9.06 -9.16 -9.67
CA LEU A 129 8.62 -8.56 -10.93
C LEU A 129 7.12 -8.77 -11.15
N VAL A 130 6.64 -10.02 -10.99
CA VAL A 130 5.22 -10.36 -11.16
C VAL A 130 4.35 -9.61 -10.14
N ILE A 131 4.76 -9.58 -8.86
CA ILE A 131 4.04 -8.86 -7.81
C ILE A 131 4.00 -7.36 -8.11
N THR A 132 5.12 -6.75 -8.48
CA THR A 132 5.20 -5.31 -8.78
C THR A 132 4.32 -4.95 -9.96
N PHE A 133 4.34 -5.76 -11.02
CA PHE A 133 3.49 -5.56 -12.19
C PHE A 133 1.99 -5.73 -11.86
N ALA A 134 1.64 -6.74 -11.05
CA ALA A 134 0.28 -6.94 -10.59
C ALA A 134 -0.22 -5.77 -9.74
N LEU A 135 0.61 -5.23 -8.83
CA LEU A 135 0.27 -4.04 -8.05
C LEU A 135 0.06 -2.81 -8.94
N ALA A 136 0.94 -2.59 -9.93
CA ALA A 136 0.79 -1.51 -10.91
C ALA A 136 -0.54 -1.62 -11.65
N PHE A 137 -0.90 -2.82 -12.11
CA PHE A 137 -2.19 -3.08 -12.75
C PHE A 137 -3.38 -2.86 -11.82
N LEU A 138 -3.32 -3.35 -10.57
CA LEU A 138 -4.38 -3.20 -9.59
C LEU A 138 -4.65 -1.73 -9.23
N MET A 139 -3.62 -0.88 -9.20
CA MET A 139 -3.78 0.56 -8.94
C MET A 139 -4.67 1.25 -9.99
N VAL A 140 -4.53 0.90 -11.28
CA VAL A 140 -5.29 1.52 -12.37
C VAL A 140 -6.59 0.76 -12.68
N SER A 141 -6.77 -0.45 -12.16
CA SER A 141 -7.96 -1.28 -12.38
C SER A 141 -9.25 -0.56 -11.93
N THR A 142 -10.37 -1.02 -12.47
CA THR A 142 -11.72 -0.57 -12.08
C THR A 142 -12.30 -1.38 -10.92
N ILE A 143 -11.50 -2.23 -10.30
CA ILE A 143 -11.91 -3.07 -9.17
C ILE A 143 -12.28 -2.19 -7.98
N LYS A 144 -13.44 -2.46 -7.38
CA LYS A 144 -13.96 -1.71 -6.25
C LYS A 144 -13.41 -2.27 -4.94
N TYR A 145 -12.63 -1.47 -4.23
CA TYR A 145 -12.17 -1.82 -2.89
C TYR A 145 -13.16 -1.31 -1.84
N ARG A 146 -13.55 -2.17 -0.91
CA ARG A 146 -14.44 -1.79 0.20
C ARG A 146 -13.76 -0.79 1.12
N SER A 147 -14.46 0.30 1.41
CA SER A 147 -14.04 1.22 2.47
C SER A 147 -14.31 0.58 3.83
N PHE A 148 -13.32 0.59 4.73
CA PHE A 148 -13.48 0.11 6.12
C PHE A 148 -14.50 0.91 6.94
N LYS A 149 -15.04 2.02 6.40
CA LYS A 149 -16.05 2.85 7.08
C LYS A 149 -17.40 2.16 7.29
N ASP A 150 -17.71 1.11 6.53
CA ASP A 150 -19.00 0.43 6.57
C ASP A 150 -19.06 -0.79 7.51
N MET A 151 -17.99 -1.06 8.26
CA MET A 151 -18.05 -2.11 9.28
C MET A 151 -18.95 -1.67 10.44
N LYS A 152 -20.26 -1.90 10.29
CA LYS A 152 -21.21 -1.77 11.40
C LYS A 152 -20.92 -2.90 12.38
N PHE A 153 -20.25 -2.57 13.47
CA PHE A 153 -20.13 -3.48 14.61
C PHE A 153 -21.54 -3.85 15.08
N ARG A 154 -21.92 -5.10 14.87
CA ARG A 154 -23.21 -5.61 15.32
C ARG A 154 -23.23 -5.57 16.84
N ARG A 155 -24.17 -4.84 17.43
CA ARG A 155 -24.37 -4.73 18.88
C ARG A 155 -24.74 -6.13 19.40
N GLY A 156 -23.81 -6.86 19.99
CA GLY A 156 -24.06 -8.18 20.58
C GLY A 156 -22.81 -9.03 20.83
N ASP A 157 -21.77 -8.91 20.00
CA ASP A 157 -20.63 -9.83 20.05
C ASP A 157 -19.33 -9.17 20.58
N HIS A 158 -19.47 -8.22 21.53
CA HIS A 158 -18.29 -7.47 22.04
C HIS A 158 -17.21 -8.40 22.60
N PHE A 159 -17.59 -9.49 23.26
CA PHE A 159 -16.64 -10.45 23.81
C PHE A 159 -15.87 -11.19 22.69
N THR A 160 -16.55 -11.62 21.66
CA THR A 160 -15.94 -12.30 20.50
C THR A 160 -14.97 -11.38 19.77
N TYR A 161 -15.35 -10.11 19.54
CA TYR A 161 -14.45 -9.12 18.92
C TYR A 161 -13.23 -8.80 19.81
N LEU A 162 -13.40 -8.75 21.14
CA LEU A 162 -12.31 -8.57 22.08
C LEU A 162 -11.32 -9.74 22.01
N VAL A 163 -11.82 -10.97 21.99
CA VAL A 163 -10.97 -12.18 21.88
C VAL A 163 -10.20 -12.18 20.56
N TRP A 164 -10.87 -11.92 19.42
CA TRP A 164 -10.20 -11.81 18.11
C TRP A 164 -9.18 -10.66 18.07
N GLY A 165 -9.49 -9.53 18.69
CA GLY A 165 -8.57 -8.40 18.83
C GLY A 165 -7.31 -8.75 19.62
N ILE A 166 -7.45 -9.45 20.73
CA ILE A 166 -6.32 -9.92 21.56
C ILE A 166 -5.48 -10.94 20.78
N LEU A 167 -6.12 -11.91 20.11
CA LEU A 167 -5.40 -12.90 19.30
C LEU A 167 -4.64 -12.23 18.13
N ALA A 168 -5.26 -11.29 17.44
CA ALA A 168 -4.60 -10.53 16.38
C ALA A 168 -3.41 -9.72 16.94
N LEU A 169 -3.57 -9.09 18.10
CA LEU A 169 -2.49 -8.35 18.76
C LEU A 169 -1.34 -9.29 19.15
N MET A 170 -1.63 -10.47 19.70
CA MET A 170 -0.61 -11.46 20.03
C MET A 170 0.16 -11.92 18.78
N LEU A 171 -0.51 -12.15 17.66
CA LEU A 171 0.12 -12.53 16.40
C LEU A 171 1.00 -11.39 15.84
N ILE A 172 0.54 -10.14 15.92
CA ILE A 172 1.32 -8.96 15.50
C ILE A 172 2.59 -8.82 16.34
N VAL A 173 2.50 -9.06 17.65
CA VAL A 173 3.67 -8.96 18.55
C VAL A 173 4.61 -10.15 18.36
N ALA A 174 4.08 -11.35 18.11
CA ALA A 174 4.89 -12.56 17.93
C ALA A 174 5.68 -12.56 16.61
N TRP A 175 5.03 -12.16 15.51
CA TRP A 175 5.64 -12.14 14.16
C TRP A 175 5.25 -10.89 13.38
N PRO A 176 5.78 -9.71 13.74
CA PRO A 176 5.36 -8.44 13.14
C PRO A 176 5.62 -8.38 11.64
N GLN A 177 6.71 -9.00 11.16
CA GLN A 177 7.07 -8.98 9.74
C GLN A 177 6.06 -9.77 8.88
N ALA A 178 5.66 -10.96 9.36
CA ALA A 178 4.69 -11.80 8.67
C ALA A 178 3.30 -11.15 8.70
N MET A 179 2.90 -10.58 9.83
CA MET A 179 1.59 -9.94 9.98
C MET A 179 1.45 -8.69 9.11
N LEU A 180 2.49 -7.86 9.00
CA LEU A 180 2.51 -6.72 8.09
C LEU A 180 2.31 -7.19 6.64
N PHE A 181 3.06 -8.19 6.21
CA PHE A 181 2.95 -8.70 4.85
C PHE A 181 1.58 -9.31 4.56
N VAL A 182 1.05 -10.14 5.47
CA VAL A 182 -0.29 -10.74 5.33
C VAL A 182 -1.38 -9.67 5.29
N THR A 183 -1.29 -8.64 6.12
CA THR A 183 -2.30 -7.57 6.18
C THR A 183 -2.33 -6.76 4.88
N PHE A 184 -1.19 -6.27 4.40
CA PHE A 184 -1.14 -5.48 3.17
C PHE A 184 -1.48 -6.30 1.93
N THR A 185 -0.95 -7.53 1.84
CA THR A 185 -1.24 -8.43 0.72
C THR A 185 -2.70 -8.87 0.75
N GLY A 186 -3.25 -9.22 1.91
CA GLY A 186 -4.65 -9.57 2.08
C GLY A 186 -5.58 -8.44 1.66
N TYR A 187 -5.25 -7.19 2.00
CA TYR A 187 -5.99 -6.02 1.52
C TYR A 187 -5.89 -5.87 -0.01
N ALA A 188 -4.70 -6.01 -0.59
CA ALA A 188 -4.53 -5.90 -2.04
C ALA A 188 -5.29 -6.98 -2.82
N VAL A 189 -5.36 -8.20 -2.29
CA VAL A 189 -6.05 -9.35 -2.90
C VAL A 189 -7.57 -9.31 -2.63
N SER A 190 -8.03 -8.64 -1.58
CA SER A 190 -9.46 -8.54 -1.25
C SER A 190 -10.31 -7.87 -2.35
N GLY A 191 -9.73 -6.92 -3.12
CA GLY A 191 -10.41 -6.27 -4.22
C GLY A 191 -10.79 -7.23 -5.35
N PRO A 192 -9.86 -8.02 -5.92
CA PRO A 192 -10.16 -8.98 -6.98
C PRO A 192 -11.10 -10.12 -6.58
N ILE A 193 -11.24 -10.43 -5.28
CA ILE A 193 -12.06 -11.53 -4.77
C ILE A 193 -13.48 -11.07 -4.40
N ALA A 194 -13.69 -9.79 -4.15
CA ALA A 194 -14.99 -9.19 -3.74
C ALA A 194 -15.88 -8.83 -4.91
#